data_7c1413d45478d38ca15fa758a5b24e48
#
_entry.id   7c1413d45478d38ca15fa758a5b24e48
#
_cell.length_a   1.000
_cell.length_b   1.000
_cell.length_c   1.000
_cell.angle_alpha   90.00
_cell.angle_beta   90.00
_cell.angle_gamma   90.00
#
_symmetry.space_group_name_H-M   'P 1'
#
loop_
_entity.id
_entity.type
_entity.pdbx_description
1 polymer ?
#
loop_
_entity_poly.entity_id
_entity_poly.type
_entity_poly.pdbx_seq_one_letter_code
_entity_poly.pdbx_strand_id
1 'polypeptide(L)'
;MLLIPPPLLFAILVVGAYVSSDLGYRLGRWVGPRDEAFDRQLGIVRNATFALVAFLIGFAFSGAASRYVERLDIIVKEANALGTAWLRADTLPEPARGHLKAALRDYGADRVAALRDTSPEPILAHIAKVGAFHDRIWKAGLEGTQGNPQLALLVLPALNDVIDLHTTHLSASKRHLPVAIMVGLLVTVGLSLGLAAYGHGQVGRRFAILDLLYGVVMAAALWMTID
;
A
#
# COMPACT_ATOMS: atom_id res chain seq x y z
N MET A 1 -2.53 4.69 -6.97
CA MET A 1 -3.78 4.02 -6.52
C MET A 1 -4.42 3.36 -7.71
N LEU A 2 -4.58 2.05 -7.69
CA LEU A 2 -5.36 1.38 -8.73
C LEU A 2 -6.80 1.91 -8.64
N LEU A 3 -7.31 2.45 -9.76
CA LEU A 3 -8.70 2.94 -9.88
C LEU A 3 -9.75 1.80 -9.76
N ILE A 4 -9.30 0.61 -9.36
CA ILE A 4 -10.10 -0.61 -9.28
C ILE A 4 -10.51 -0.83 -7.82
N PRO A 5 -11.83 -0.93 -7.52
CA PRO A 5 -12.30 -1.26 -6.18
C PRO A 5 -11.68 -2.59 -5.68
N PRO A 6 -11.29 -2.69 -4.39
CA PRO A 6 -10.66 -3.90 -3.84
C PRO A 6 -11.38 -5.21 -4.14
N PRO A 7 -12.72 -5.31 -4.03
CA PRO A 7 -13.44 -6.55 -4.36
C PRO A 7 -13.38 -6.89 -5.86
N LEU A 8 -13.35 -5.88 -6.73
CA LEU A 8 -13.22 -6.11 -8.18
C LEU A 8 -11.82 -6.59 -8.53
N LEU A 9 -10.78 -6.04 -7.89
CA LEU A 9 -9.40 -6.51 -8.06
C LEU A 9 -9.29 -7.99 -7.64
N PHE A 10 -9.84 -8.36 -6.48
CA PHE A 10 -9.86 -9.75 -6.04
C PHE A 10 -10.57 -10.67 -7.05
N ALA A 11 -11.73 -10.26 -7.55
CA ALA A 11 -12.46 -11.03 -8.57
C ALA A 11 -11.62 -11.21 -9.84
N ILE A 12 -10.92 -10.16 -10.31
CA ILE A 12 -10.03 -10.23 -11.48
C ILE A 12 -8.91 -11.25 -11.25
N LEU A 13 -8.29 -11.26 -10.06
CA LEU A 13 -7.24 -12.21 -9.70
C LEU A 13 -7.76 -13.65 -9.67
N VAL A 14 -8.94 -13.89 -9.13
CA VAL A 14 -9.58 -15.23 -9.11
C VAL A 14 -9.91 -15.69 -10.54
N VAL A 15 -10.44 -14.81 -11.38
CA VAL A 15 -10.71 -15.13 -12.79
C VAL A 15 -9.40 -15.43 -13.53
N GLY A 16 -8.36 -14.64 -13.33
CA GLY A 16 -7.04 -14.86 -13.91
C GLY A 16 -6.43 -16.20 -13.48
N ALA A 17 -6.56 -16.55 -12.20
CA ALA A 17 -6.14 -17.84 -11.66
C ALA A 17 -6.89 -19.01 -12.32
N TYR A 18 -8.20 -18.88 -12.45
CA TYR A 18 -9.03 -19.89 -13.14
C TYR A 18 -8.63 -20.05 -14.61
N VAL A 19 -8.44 -18.95 -15.33
CA VAL A 19 -8.03 -18.97 -16.75
C VAL A 19 -6.66 -19.66 -16.88
N SER A 20 -5.69 -19.33 -16.01
CA SER A 20 -4.36 -19.98 -16.04
C SER A 20 -4.47 -21.49 -15.80
N SER A 21 -5.28 -21.93 -14.84
CA SER A 21 -5.54 -23.35 -14.59
C SER A 21 -6.25 -24.02 -15.77
N ASP A 22 -7.25 -23.40 -16.37
CA ASP A 22 -7.98 -23.97 -17.49
C ASP A 22 -7.10 -24.12 -18.74
N LEU A 23 -6.26 -23.12 -19.03
CA LEU A 23 -5.28 -23.19 -20.11
C LEU A 23 -4.26 -24.30 -19.86
N GLY A 24 -3.72 -24.42 -18.64
CA GLY A 24 -2.81 -25.50 -18.28
C GLY A 24 -3.44 -26.87 -18.45
N TYR A 25 -4.67 -27.07 -17.95
CA TYR A 25 -5.40 -28.32 -18.10
C TYR A 25 -5.63 -28.69 -19.57
N ARG A 26 -6.10 -27.74 -20.40
CA ARG A 26 -6.33 -27.97 -21.83
C ARG A 26 -5.06 -28.34 -22.57
N LEU A 27 -3.95 -27.64 -22.25
CA LEU A 27 -2.65 -27.92 -22.84
C LEU A 27 -2.17 -29.32 -22.44
N GLY A 28 -2.28 -29.68 -21.16
CA GLY A 28 -1.94 -31.03 -20.70
C GLY A 28 -2.75 -32.13 -21.38
N ARG A 29 -4.06 -31.90 -21.56
CA ARG A 29 -4.94 -32.83 -22.24
C ARG A 29 -4.65 -32.95 -23.76
N TRP A 30 -4.27 -31.83 -24.37
CA TRP A 30 -3.90 -31.83 -25.80
C TRP A 30 -2.58 -32.58 -26.07
N VAL A 31 -1.60 -32.38 -25.19
CA VAL A 31 -0.30 -33.07 -25.25
C VAL A 31 -0.45 -34.56 -24.93
N GLY A 32 -1.35 -34.90 -23.99
CA GLY A 32 -1.61 -36.27 -23.55
C GLY A 32 -0.50 -36.83 -22.64
N PRO A 33 -0.63 -38.12 -22.25
CA PRO A 33 0.33 -38.80 -21.40
C PRO A 33 1.72 -38.86 -22.04
N ARG A 34 2.75 -38.72 -21.24
CA ARG A 34 4.17 -38.84 -21.62
C ARG A 34 4.82 -40.00 -20.86
N ASP A 35 6.11 -40.18 -21.06
CA ASP A 35 6.85 -41.19 -20.36
C ASP A 35 7.15 -40.77 -18.90
N GLU A 36 7.51 -41.75 -18.07
CA GLU A 36 7.82 -41.50 -16.65
C GLU A 36 9.00 -40.53 -16.44
N ALA A 37 9.92 -40.44 -17.39
CA ALA A 37 11.05 -39.50 -17.31
C ALA A 37 10.56 -38.06 -17.43
N PHE A 38 9.65 -37.80 -18.36
CA PHE A 38 9.02 -36.48 -18.54
C PHE A 38 8.19 -36.09 -17.29
N ASP A 39 7.37 -37.01 -16.78
CA ASP A 39 6.55 -36.74 -15.58
C ASP A 39 7.39 -36.41 -14.36
N ARG A 40 8.52 -37.08 -14.20
CA ARG A 40 9.51 -36.80 -13.14
C ARG A 40 10.10 -35.40 -13.29
N GLN A 41 10.53 -35.04 -14.50
CA GLN A 41 11.09 -33.70 -14.79
C GLN A 41 10.03 -32.61 -14.60
N LEU A 42 8.81 -32.81 -15.07
CA LEU A 42 7.70 -31.90 -14.86
C LEU A 42 7.41 -31.70 -13.37
N GLY A 43 7.46 -32.77 -12.57
CA GLY A 43 7.32 -32.71 -11.11
C GLY A 43 8.39 -31.84 -10.46
N ILE A 44 9.64 -31.99 -10.88
CA ILE A 44 10.77 -31.17 -10.38
C ILE A 44 10.54 -29.67 -10.70
N VAL A 45 10.24 -29.36 -11.98
CA VAL A 45 9.98 -27.97 -12.41
C VAL A 45 8.80 -27.38 -11.67
N ARG A 46 7.70 -28.12 -11.55
CA ARG A 46 6.51 -27.69 -10.81
C ARG A 46 6.82 -27.37 -9.35
N ASN A 47 7.54 -28.27 -8.65
CA ASN A 47 7.88 -28.07 -7.25
C ASN A 47 8.85 -26.88 -7.06
N ALA A 48 9.82 -26.71 -7.97
CA ALA A 48 10.70 -25.54 -7.98
C ALA A 48 9.93 -24.24 -8.20
N THR A 49 8.95 -24.25 -9.14
CA THR A 49 8.09 -23.09 -9.40
C THR A 49 7.22 -22.75 -8.18
N PHE A 50 6.67 -23.74 -7.47
CA PHE A 50 5.91 -23.53 -6.24
C PHE A 50 6.76 -22.92 -5.14
N ALA A 51 7.99 -23.42 -4.96
CA ALA A 51 8.91 -22.86 -3.98
C ALA A 51 9.28 -21.41 -4.32
N LEU A 52 9.52 -21.11 -5.58
CA LEU A 52 9.78 -19.74 -6.05
C LEU A 52 8.59 -18.81 -5.81
N VAL A 53 7.37 -19.26 -6.14
CA VAL A 53 6.14 -18.47 -5.89
C VAL A 53 5.96 -18.21 -4.41
N ALA A 54 6.12 -19.21 -3.55
CA ALA A 54 6.01 -19.04 -2.10
C ALA A 54 7.02 -18.03 -1.57
N PHE A 55 8.27 -18.11 -2.03
CA PHE A 55 9.33 -17.15 -1.69
C PHE A 55 8.97 -15.72 -2.14
N LEU A 56 8.56 -15.54 -3.40
CA LEU A 56 8.24 -14.22 -3.95
C LEU A 56 7.01 -13.58 -3.27
N ILE A 57 5.98 -14.37 -2.98
CA ILE A 57 4.79 -13.90 -2.24
C ILE A 57 5.19 -13.52 -0.82
N GLY A 58 5.99 -14.33 -0.13
CA GLY A 58 6.46 -14.01 1.21
C GLY A 58 7.28 -12.71 1.25
N PHE A 59 8.15 -12.51 0.27
CA PHE A 59 8.91 -11.26 0.13
C PHE A 59 8.01 -10.05 -0.17
N ALA A 60 7.05 -10.19 -1.08
CA ALA A 60 6.11 -9.13 -1.40
C ALA A 60 5.21 -8.78 -0.22
N PHE A 61 4.75 -9.78 0.53
CA PHE A 61 3.97 -9.60 1.76
C PHE A 61 4.77 -8.87 2.84
N SER A 62 6.04 -9.23 3.04
CA SER A 62 6.93 -8.52 3.97
C SER A 62 7.07 -7.04 3.60
N GLY A 63 7.22 -6.74 2.30
CA GLY A 63 7.25 -5.37 1.80
C GLY A 63 5.94 -4.61 2.01
N ALA A 64 4.78 -5.26 1.83
CA ALA A 64 3.48 -4.66 2.09
C ALA A 64 3.28 -4.38 3.59
N ALA A 65 3.62 -5.33 4.45
CA ALA A 65 3.57 -5.16 5.90
C ALA A 65 4.48 -4.01 6.38
N SER A 66 5.68 -3.90 5.83
CA SER A 66 6.61 -2.80 6.15
C SER A 66 6.03 -1.43 5.78
N ARG A 67 5.43 -1.29 4.58
CA ARG A 67 4.76 -0.05 4.16
C ARG A 67 3.59 0.31 5.07
N TYR A 68 2.80 -0.69 5.47
CA TYR A 68 1.69 -0.48 6.40
C TYR A 68 2.17 0.06 7.76
N VAL A 69 3.19 -0.55 8.35
CA VAL A 69 3.80 -0.10 9.62
C VAL A 69 4.39 1.30 9.47
N GLU A 70 5.11 1.59 8.36
CA GLU A 70 5.64 2.93 8.08
C GLU A 70 4.54 3.99 8.04
N ARG A 71 3.39 3.71 7.41
CA ARG A 71 2.25 4.64 7.36
C ARG A 71 1.68 4.91 8.75
N LEU A 72 1.52 3.88 9.59
CA LEU A 72 1.07 4.06 10.98
C LEU A 72 2.06 4.89 11.79
N ASP A 73 3.36 4.66 11.65
CA ASP A 73 4.41 5.40 12.33
C ASP A 73 4.41 6.88 11.94
N ILE A 74 4.17 7.20 10.67
CA ILE A 74 4.05 8.58 10.20
C ILE A 74 2.84 9.27 10.84
N ILE A 75 1.69 8.60 10.98
CA ILE A 75 0.51 9.17 11.66
C ILE A 75 0.83 9.52 13.12
N VAL A 76 1.53 8.63 13.83
CA VAL A 76 1.96 8.88 15.20
C VAL A 76 2.93 10.06 15.28
N LYS A 77 3.90 10.14 14.38
CA LYS A 77 4.84 11.26 14.29
C LYS A 77 4.13 12.58 14.01
N GLU A 78 3.15 12.60 13.09
CA GLU A 78 2.34 13.79 12.79
C GLU A 78 1.55 14.28 14.01
N ALA A 79 0.92 13.35 14.76
CA ALA A 79 0.23 13.67 15.99
C ALA A 79 1.15 14.24 17.06
N ASN A 80 2.35 13.65 17.23
CA ASN A 80 3.36 14.14 18.18
C ASN A 80 3.90 15.51 17.80
N ALA A 81 4.17 15.76 16.52
CA ALA A 81 4.62 17.07 16.06
C ALA A 81 3.56 18.16 16.31
N LEU A 82 2.29 17.83 16.02
CA LEU A 82 1.16 18.73 16.28
C LEU A 82 1.03 19.03 17.78
N GLY A 83 1.15 18.01 18.63
CA GLY A 83 1.15 18.17 20.09
C GLY A 83 2.31 19.04 20.59
N THR A 84 3.51 18.84 20.05
CA THR A 84 4.70 19.65 20.39
C THR A 84 4.52 21.09 19.95
N ALA A 85 4.03 21.33 18.74
CA ALA A 85 3.74 22.68 18.25
C ALA A 85 2.68 23.40 19.12
N TRP A 86 1.64 22.66 19.51
CA TRP A 86 0.60 23.17 20.41
C TRP A 86 1.15 23.61 21.77
N LEU A 87 2.00 22.81 22.39
CA LEU A 87 2.62 23.14 23.67
C LEU A 87 3.58 24.32 23.55
N ARG A 88 4.37 24.38 22.47
CA ARG A 88 5.28 25.51 22.22
C ARG A 88 4.52 26.81 21.90
N ALA A 89 3.32 26.73 21.34
CA ALA A 89 2.48 27.90 21.15
C ALA A 89 2.16 28.63 22.47
N ASP A 90 2.16 27.93 23.62
CA ASP A 90 1.92 28.54 24.91
C ASP A 90 3.02 29.52 25.35
N THR A 91 4.19 29.48 24.77
CA THR A 91 5.27 30.41 25.01
C THR A 91 5.13 31.73 24.25
N LEU A 92 4.19 31.82 23.31
CA LEU A 92 3.95 33.01 22.51
C LEU A 92 3.07 34.02 23.24
N PRO A 93 3.27 35.34 22.99
CA PRO A 93 2.36 36.38 23.46
C PRO A 93 1.01 36.32 22.73
N GLU A 94 -0.04 36.88 23.35
CA GLU A 94 -1.29 37.17 22.67
C GLU A 94 -1.13 38.38 21.75
N PRO A 95 -1.85 38.43 20.59
CA PRO A 95 -2.86 37.47 20.13
C PRO A 95 -2.29 36.28 19.33
N ALA A 96 -0.99 36.26 19.04
CA ALA A 96 -0.34 35.26 18.17
C ALA A 96 -0.50 33.82 18.71
N ARG A 97 -0.43 33.63 20.04
CA ARG A 97 -0.73 32.34 20.67
C ARG A 97 -2.12 31.83 20.30
N GLY A 98 -3.14 32.67 20.42
CA GLY A 98 -4.51 32.34 20.07
C GLY A 98 -4.65 31.99 18.59
N HIS A 99 -4.03 32.77 17.69
CA HIS A 99 -4.03 32.54 16.24
C HIS A 99 -3.36 31.21 15.88
N LEU A 100 -2.19 30.92 16.44
CA LEU A 100 -1.47 29.69 16.16
C LEU A 100 -2.24 28.46 16.66
N LYS A 101 -2.77 28.50 17.90
CA LYS A 101 -3.58 27.39 18.42
C LYS A 101 -4.85 27.14 17.61
N ALA A 102 -5.52 28.20 17.15
CA ALA A 102 -6.65 28.05 16.27
C ALA A 102 -6.28 27.37 14.94
N ALA A 103 -5.17 27.82 14.33
CA ALA A 103 -4.70 27.24 13.07
C ALA A 103 -4.29 25.76 13.22
N LEU A 104 -3.58 25.40 14.30
CA LEU A 104 -3.19 24.01 14.59
C LEU A 104 -4.41 23.12 14.84
N ARG A 105 -5.42 23.61 15.57
CA ARG A 105 -6.65 22.87 15.82
C ARG A 105 -7.45 22.62 14.54
N ASP A 106 -7.61 23.65 13.68
CA ASP A 106 -8.33 23.54 12.41
C ASP A 106 -7.61 22.54 11.49
N TYR A 107 -6.28 22.61 11.41
CA TYR A 107 -5.48 21.67 10.66
C TYR A 107 -5.63 20.23 11.20
N GLY A 108 -5.51 20.04 12.51
CA GLY A 108 -5.67 18.72 13.14
C GLY A 108 -7.06 18.12 12.91
N ALA A 109 -8.13 18.94 12.95
CA ALA A 109 -9.47 18.49 12.64
C ALA A 109 -9.60 18.05 11.18
N ASP A 110 -9.03 18.80 10.23
CA ASP A 110 -8.99 18.43 8.81
C ASP A 110 -8.23 17.12 8.59
N ARG A 111 -7.09 16.90 9.27
CA ARG A 111 -6.33 15.66 9.18
C ARG A 111 -7.11 14.44 9.68
N VAL A 112 -7.82 14.58 10.80
CA VAL A 112 -8.68 13.51 11.33
C VAL A 112 -9.84 13.22 10.37
N ALA A 113 -10.45 14.24 9.77
CA ALA A 113 -11.50 14.07 8.78
C ALA A 113 -10.99 13.34 7.54
N ALA A 114 -9.82 13.72 7.01
CA ALA A 114 -9.20 13.09 5.85
C ALA A 114 -8.81 11.62 6.09
N LEU A 115 -8.44 11.23 7.31
CA LEU A 115 -8.16 9.84 7.67
C LEU A 115 -9.43 8.96 7.75
N ARG A 116 -10.60 9.57 7.95
CA ARG A 116 -11.89 8.87 8.03
C ARG A 116 -12.61 8.81 6.69
N ASP A 117 -12.35 9.79 5.84
CA ASP A 117 -12.98 9.89 4.53
C ASP A 117 -12.15 9.10 3.48
N THR A 118 -12.77 8.09 2.91
CA THR A 118 -12.19 7.27 1.83
C THR A 118 -12.62 7.75 0.44
N SER A 119 -13.38 8.85 0.36
CA SER A 119 -13.80 9.40 -0.93
C SER A 119 -12.59 10.02 -1.67
N PRO A 120 -12.52 9.86 -3.00
CA PRO A 120 -11.43 10.43 -3.78
C PRO A 120 -11.65 11.94 -3.96
N GLU A 121 -11.17 12.73 -3.01
CA GLU A 121 -11.07 14.18 -3.21
C GLU A 121 -10.07 14.49 -4.33
N PRO A 122 -10.35 15.43 -5.24
CA PRO A 122 -9.38 15.83 -6.26
C PRO A 122 -8.06 16.25 -5.60
N ILE A 123 -6.96 15.59 -5.96
CA ILE A 123 -5.63 15.81 -5.36
C ILE A 123 -5.23 17.29 -5.33
N LEU A 124 -5.58 18.05 -6.38
CA LEU A 124 -5.26 19.47 -6.47
C LEU A 124 -6.05 20.30 -5.43
N ALA A 125 -7.32 19.95 -5.17
CA ALA A 125 -8.13 20.63 -4.15
C ALA A 125 -7.58 20.35 -2.75
N HIS A 126 -7.21 19.10 -2.48
CA HIS A 126 -6.58 18.71 -1.22
C HIS A 126 -5.25 19.44 -1.00
N ILE A 127 -4.36 19.48 -1.99
CA ILE A 127 -3.06 20.20 -1.89
C ILE A 127 -3.29 21.69 -1.59
N ALA A 128 -4.24 22.34 -2.30
CA ALA A 128 -4.54 23.76 -2.09
C ALA A 128 -5.10 24.03 -0.68
N LYS A 129 -6.00 23.17 -0.20
CA LYS A 129 -6.60 23.26 1.14
C LYS A 129 -5.53 23.14 2.23
N VAL A 130 -4.67 22.14 2.13
CA VAL A 130 -3.59 21.91 3.09
C VAL A 130 -2.57 23.05 3.07
N GLY A 131 -2.22 23.56 1.88
CA GLY A 131 -1.34 24.72 1.72
C GLY A 131 -1.85 25.94 2.49
N ALA A 132 -3.15 26.20 2.44
CA ALA A 132 -3.76 27.31 3.19
C ALA A 132 -3.66 27.12 4.73
N PHE A 133 -3.74 25.88 5.24
CA PHE A 133 -3.50 25.61 6.66
C PHE A 133 -2.03 25.83 7.04
N HIS A 134 -1.09 25.36 6.23
CA HIS A 134 0.34 25.56 6.46
C HIS A 134 0.70 27.04 6.48
N ASP A 135 0.17 27.82 5.53
CA ASP A 135 0.37 29.28 5.50
C ASP A 135 -0.14 29.98 6.77
N ARG A 136 -1.33 29.58 7.24
CA ARG A 136 -1.90 30.14 8.49
C ARG A 136 -1.04 29.80 9.71
N ILE A 137 -0.61 28.55 9.84
CA ILE A 137 0.26 28.07 10.91
C ILE A 137 1.58 28.85 10.89
N TRP A 138 2.22 28.94 9.72
CA TRP A 138 3.51 29.60 9.58
C TRP A 138 3.44 31.10 9.86
N LYS A 139 2.43 31.80 9.32
CA LYS A 139 2.21 33.22 9.57
C LYS A 139 1.98 33.54 11.07
N ALA A 140 1.15 32.73 11.74
CA ALA A 140 0.89 32.90 13.15
C ALA A 140 2.16 32.65 14.01
N GLY A 141 2.99 31.69 13.60
CA GLY A 141 4.30 31.45 14.22
C GLY A 141 5.25 32.63 14.07
N LEU A 142 5.37 33.18 12.86
CA LEU A 142 6.20 34.36 12.59
C LEU A 142 5.72 35.58 13.36
N GLU A 143 4.39 35.84 13.41
CA GLU A 143 3.80 36.91 14.19
C GLU A 143 4.20 36.83 15.67
N GLY A 144 4.06 35.64 16.27
CA GLY A 144 4.33 35.44 17.70
C GLY A 144 5.83 35.45 18.07
N THR A 145 6.71 35.20 17.11
CA THR A 145 8.17 35.18 17.33
C THR A 145 8.85 36.47 16.92
N GLN A 146 8.11 37.45 16.39
CA GLN A 146 8.66 38.71 15.92
C GLN A 146 9.43 39.45 17.04
N GLY A 147 10.66 39.82 16.75
CA GLY A 147 11.53 40.53 17.70
C GLY A 147 12.14 39.65 18.81
N ASN A 148 11.86 38.37 18.85
CA ASN A 148 12.43 37.43 19.81
C ASN A 148 13.06 36.18 19.13
N PRO A 149 14.37 36.23 18.82
CA PRO A 149 15.06 35.11 18.21
C PRO A 149 15.03 33.80 19.00
N GLN A 150 14.96 33.86 20.32
CA GLN A 150 14.92 32.68 21.18
C GLN A 150 13.57 31.93 21.02
N LEU A 151 12.48 32.70 20.98
CA LEU A 151 11.16 32.12 20.68
C LEU A 151 11.10 31.55 19.25
N ALA A 152 11.72 32.22 18.29
CA ALA A 152 11.79 31.72 16.91
C ALA A 152 12.50 30.37 16.82
N LEU A 153 13.64 30.20 17.51
CA LEU A 153 14.37 28.94 17.58
C LEU A 153 13.59 27.84 18.32
N LEU A 154 12.70 28.21 19.22
CA LEU A 154 11.87 27.22 19.93
C LEU A 154 10.63 26.80 19.12
N VAL A 155 9.95 27.76 18.50
CA VAL A 155 8.61 27.54 17.91
C VAL A 155 8.68 27.15 16.45
N LEU A 156 9.45 27.86 15.63
CA LEU A 156 9.43 27.65 14.17
C LEU A 156 9.86 26.24 13.73
N PRO A 157 10.88 25.60 14.35
CA PRO A 157 11.20 24.22 14.00
C PRO A 157 10.04 23.24 14.25
N ALA A 158 9.28 23.43 15.33
CA ALA A 158 8.13 22.55 15.60
C ALA A 158 7.00 22.74 14.58
N LEU A 159 6.81 23.96 14.07
CA LEU A 159 5.85 24.22 12.98
C LEU A 159 6.33 23.62 11.66
N ASN A 160 7.64 23.69 11.39
CA ASN A 160 8.25 23.06 10.24
C ASN A 160 8.04 21.54 10.28
N ASP A 161 8.24 20.90 11.44
CA ASP A 161 8.02 19.47 11.61
C ASP A 161 6.57 19.07 11.27
N VAL A 162 5.58 19.88 11.67
CA VAL A 162 4.16 19.64 11.32
C VAL A 162 3.95 19.69 9.81
N ILE A 163 4.54 20.68 9.12
CA ILE A 163 4.42 20.87 7.67
C ILE A 163 5.12 19.74 6.91
N ASP A 164 6.34 19.39 7.31
CA ASP A 164 7.16 18.38 6.63
C ASP A 164 6.60 16.97 6.78
N LEU A 165 6.02 16.65 7.95
CA LEU A 165 5.39 15.34 8.19
C LEU A 165 4.16 15.13 7.31
N HIS A 166 3.40 16.19 7.01
CA HIS A 166 2.33 16.07 6.02
C HIS A 166 2.85 15.66 4.64
N THR A 167 3.92 16.29 4.17
CA THR A 167 4.55 15.95 2.90
C THR A 167 5.09 14.52 2.90
N THR A 168 5.68 14.10 4.03
CA THR A 168 6.15 12.72 4.25
C THR A 168 4.99 11.73 4.18
N HIS A 169 3.87 12.02 4.83
CA HIS A 169 2.65 11.22 4.77
C HIS A 169 2.13 11.06 3.35
N LEU A 170 2.01 12.17 2.61
CA LEU A 170 1.57 12.16 1.22
C LEU A 170 2.51 11.35 0.31
N SER A 171 3.82 11.44 0.55
CA SER A 171 4.82 10.67 -0.19
C SER A 171 4.74 9.17 0.13
N ALA A 172 4.53 8.80 1.39
CA ALA A 172 4.38 7.42 1.82
C ALA A 172 3.09 6.79 1.27
N SER A 173 2.00 7.56 1.16
CA SER A 173 0.74 7.08 0.59
C SER A 173 0.82 6.76 -0.91
N LYS A 174 1.80 7.34 -1.62
CA LYS A 174 2.05 7.10 -3.05
C LYS A 174 3.02 5.94 -3.32
N ARG A 175 3.62 5.36 -2.28
CA ARG A 175 4.55 4.22 -2.43
C ARG A 175 3.76 2.93 -2.60
N HIS A 176 3.71 2.44 -3.81
CA HIS A 176 3.10 1.15 -4.18
C HIS A 176 4.18 0.15 -4.58
N LEU A 177 3.78 -1.12 -4.70
CA LEU A 177 4.64 -2.15 -5.25
C LEU A 177 5.04 -1.78 -6.69
N PRO A 178 6.35 -1.81 -7.05
CA PRO A 178 6.78 -1.54 -8.41
C PRO A 178 6.06 -2.44 -9.42
N VAL A 179 5.60 -1.87 -10.53
CA VAL A 179 4.83 -2.59 -11.56
C VAL A 179 5.57 -3.83 -12.06
N ALA A 180 6.89 -3.75 -12.20
CA ALA A 180 7.71 -4.88 -12.63
C ALA A 180 7.63 -6.07 -11.66
N ILE A 181 7.63 -5.81 -10.34
CA ILE A 181 7.50 -6.86 -9.32
C ILE A 181 6.07 -7.44 -9.35
N MET A 182 5.07 -6.60 -9.49
CA MET A 182 3.67 -7.03 -9.60
C MET A 182 3.46 -7.93 -10.81
N VAL A 183 3.96 -7.53 -11.98
CA VAL A 183 3.87 -8.35 -13.20
C VAL A 183 4.62 -9.66 -13.03
N GLY A 184 5.83 -9.63 -12.46
CA GLY A 184 6.60 -10.85 -12.16
C GLY A 184 5.86 -11.82 -11.25
N LEU A 185 5.20 -11.32 -10.20
CA LEU A 185 4.35 -12.11 -9.31
C LEU A 185 3.15 -12.72 -10.05
N LEU A 186 2.44 -11.93 -10.83
CA LEU A 186 1.28 -12.42 -11.60
C LEU A 186 1.68 -13.52 -12.60
N VAL A 187 2.79 -13.33 -13.30
CA VAL A 187 3.30 -14.32 -14.26
C VAL A 187 3.73 -15.62 -13.56
N THR A 188 4.48 -15.51 -12.46
CA THR A 188 4.94 -16.71 -11.72
C THR A 188 3.80 -17.47 -11.07
N VAL A 189 2.81 -16.78 -10.50
CA VAL A 189 1.60 -17.41 -9.95
C VAL A 189 0.77 -18.05 -11.06
N GLY A 190 0.54 -17.36 -12.17
CA GLY A 190 -0.17 -17.91 -13.32
C GLY A 190 0.52 -19.16 -13.88
N LEU A 191 1.85 -19.12 -14.00
CA LEU A 191 2.64 -20.27 -14.44
C LEU A 191 2.52 -21.44 -13.47
N SER A 192 2.57 -21.21 -12.16
CA SER A 192 2.44 -22.25 -11.13
C SER A 192 1.08 -22.94 -11.19
N LEU A 193 0.00 -22.17 -11.34
CA LEU A 193 -1.38 -22.67 -11.51
C LEU A 193 -1.52 -23.47 -12.83
N GLY A 194 -0.96 -22.93 -13.90
CA GLY A 194 -0.94 -23.62 -15.20
C GLY A 194 -0.20 -24.96 -15.16
N LEU A 195 0.98 -25.01 -14.53
CA LEU A 195 1.76 -26.24 -14.37
C LEU A 195 1.06 -27.27 -13.48
N ALA A 196 0.38 -26.83 -12.42
CA ALA A 196 -0.42 -27.73 -11.58
C ALA A 196 -1.53 -28.41 -12.39
N ALA A 197 -2.32 -27.61 -13.10
CA ALA A 197 -3.44 -28.09 -13.88
C ALA A 197 -2.99 -28.87 -15.14
N TYR A 198 -1.82 -28.57 -15.70
CA TYR A 198 -1.25 -29.32 -16.83
C TYR A 198 -1.06 -30.80 -16.48
N GLY A 199 -0.50 -31.12 -15.31
CA GLY A 199 -0.38 -32.51 -14.86
C GLY A 199 -1.73 -33.21 -14.73
N HIS A 200 -2.78 -32.51 -14.26
CA HIS A 200 -4.15 -33.04 -14.22
C HIS A 200 -4.70 -33.32 -15.64
N GLY A 201 -4.39 -32.44 -16.59
CA GLY A 201 -4.78 -32.59 -17.99
C GLY A 201 -4.17 -33.83 -18.65
N GLN A 202 -2.91 -34.12 -18.39
CA GLN A 202 -2.23 -35.31 -18.92
C GLN A 202 -2.85 -36.63 -18.46
N VAL A 203 -3.32 -36.67 -17.19
CA VAL A 203 -4.03 -37.86 -16.64
C VAL A 203 -5.50 -37.90 -17.10
N GLY A 204 -6.01 -36.86 -17.75
CA GLY A 204 -7.38 -36.77 -18.22
C GLY A 204 -8.42 -36.57 -17.10
N ARG A 205 -7.97 -36.29 -15.88
CA ARG A 205 -8.84 -36.03 -14.71
C ARG A 205 -8.75 -34.56 -14.30
N ARG A 206 -9.92 -33.89 -14.22
CA ARG A 206 -9.98 -32.51 -13.75
C ARG A 206 -10.27 -32.50 -12.24
N PHE A 207 -9.34 -31.99 -11.45
CA PHE A 207 -9.53 -31.77 -10.00
C PHE A 207 -9.99 -30.33 -9.76
N ALA A 208 -11.12 -29.95 -10.37
CA ALA A 208 -11.60 -28.57 -10.42
C ALA A 208 -11.70 -27.88 -9.05
N ILE A 209 -12.08 -28.63 -7.99
CA ILE A 209 -12.17 -28.09 -6.62
C ILE A 209 -10.78 -27.74 -6.07
N LEU A 210 -9.78 -28.61 -6.30
CA LEU A 210 -8.40 -28.36 -5.83
C LEU A 210 -7.77 -27.22 -6.61
N ASP A 211 -7.97 -27.17 -7.93
CA ASP A 211 -7.47 -26.08 -8.76
C ASP A 211 -8.11 -24.74 -8.37
N LEU A 212 -9.41 -24.73 -8.11
CA LEU A 212 -10.12 -23.53 -7.64
C LEU A 212 -9.63 -23.09 -6.26
N LEU A 213 -9.52 -24.01 -5.30
CA LEU A 213 -9.05 -23.71 -3.96
C LEU A 213 -7.64 -23.11 -4.01
N TYR A 214 -6.74 -23.75 -4.75
CA TYR A 214 -5.38 -23.24 -4.93
C TYR A 214 -5.37 -21.87 -5.60
N GLY A 215 -6.18 -21.67 -6.63
CA GLY A 215 -6.34 -20.38 -7.30
C GLY A 215 -6.84 -19.26 -6.39
N VAL A 216 -7.85 -19.56 -5.55
CA VAL A 216 -8.40 -18.60 -4.59
C VAL A 216 -7.36 -18.24 -3.52
N VAL A 217 -6.61 -19.21 -2.99
CA VAL A 217 -5.54 -18.96 -2.01
C VAL A 217 -4.46 -18.08 -2.60
N MET A 218 -4.02 -18.35 -3.84
CA MET A 218 -3.02 -17.54 -4.53
C MET A 218 -3.55 -16.13 -4.86
N ALA A 219 -4.80 -16.00 -5.29
CA ALA A 219 -5.44 -14.72 -5.52
C ALA A 219 -5.54 -13.89 -4.22
N ALA A 220 -5.89 -14.52 -3.10
CA ALA A 220 -5.93 -13.86 -1.80
C ALA A 220 -4.54 -13.39 -1.35
N ALA A 221 -3.51 -14.24 -1.51
CA ALA A 221 -2.14 -13.88 -1.18
C ALA A 221 -1.65 -12.70 -2.02
N LEU A 222 -1.91 -12.70 -3.34
CA LEU A 222 -1.58 -11.56 -4.21
C LEU A 222 -2.37 -10.31 -3.83
N TRP A 223 -3.67 -10.44 -3.58
CA TRP A 223 -4.51 -9.32 -3.20
C TRP A 223 -4.02 -8.63 -1.92
N MET A 224 -3.56 -9.39 -0.93
CA MET A 224 -2.97 -8.84 0.31
C MET A 224 -1.63 -8.14 0.10
N THR A 225 -0.94 -8.36 -1.01
CA THR A 225 0.35 -7.72 -1.31
C THR A 225 0.23 -6.52 -2.24
N ILE A 226 -0.87 -6.43 -2.99
CA ILE A 226 -1.19 -5.31 -3.89
C ILE A 226 -1.95 -4.27 -3.06
N ASP A 227 -1.25 -3.23 -2.69
CA ASP A 227 -1.72 -2.14 -1.83
C ASP A 227 -2.28 -0.98 -2.65
#